data_f87b5be82e8832539f9a0c4ca0dbb5fc
#
_entry.id   f87b5be82e8832539f9a0c4ca0dbb5fc
#
_cell.length_a   1.000
_cell.length_b   1.000
_cell.length_c   1.000
_cell.angle_alpha   90.00
_cell.angle_beta   90.00
_cell.angle_gamma   90.00
#
_symmetry.space_group_name_H-M   'P 1'
#
loop_
_entity.id
_entity.type
_entity.pdbx_description
1 polymer ?
#
loop_
_entity_poly.entity_id
_entity_poly.type
_entity_poly.pdbx_seq_one_letter_code
_entity_poly.pdbx_strand_id
1 'polypeptide(L)'
;MRDVRDDVFGLIPSAPQDPDAPTKYSIVDTDFRIEVYASGLHQPTAMEFLGDDIIVLEKNSGKVLLIQYDPLGGGGRANDNPLLDFNVNSYWESGLLGVTVNGNDVYFYLTEAEEDGGERIGNNIYQFYWDGENFTDKYLVNSLGLDQIWHNGGAMTTGLDGQVYAVIGDQGAGLEDSKITPTLAQNSNEGEFNDTGVIIKVGLDKEIIKPKNSKNPLEHYYAIGIRNSFGLTIDPVTGNLWETENGPEYFDEVNLVPKNFNSGWAVTMGPASEEERAKVLNFNKYTYGDPKFSWEAPVAPTGLVFTNSESFDKYRNGLFVATCTGEIYKFKLNENRDNFIFNSPHLQDLVANFVKNESGENVVESLDEIEFGNGFGCITDLKFGPDGNLYIVSLSDNVIYRVIPK
;
A
#
# COMPACT_ATOMS: atom_id res chain seq x y z
N MET A 1 2.68 -2.91 -26.23
CA MET A 1 2.87 -4.15 -25.43
C MET A 1 1.93 -4.05 -24.25
N ARG A 2 1.13 -5.05 -23.93
CA ARG A 2 0.29 -5.00 -22.71
C ARG A 2 1.22 -4.95 -21.50
N ASP A 3 0.96 -4.04 -20.57
CA ASP A 3 1.67 -3.98 -19.30
C ASP A 3 1.41 -5.29 -18.54
N VAL A 4 2.45 -6.08 -18.30
CA VAL A 4 2.34 -7.40 -17.64
C VAL A 4 1.82 -7.27 -16.21
N ARG A 5 1.90 -6.07 -15.60
CA ARG A 5 1.46 -5.78 -14.25
C ARG A 5 -0.04 -5.52 -14.13
N ASP A 6 -0.64 -5.00 -15.19
CA ASP A 6 -2.09 -4.83 -15.25
C ASP A 6 -2.82 -6.17 -15.24
N ASP A 7 -2.12 -7.27 -15.61
CA ASP A 7 -2.65 -8.62 -15.57
C ASP A 7 -2.52 -9.31 -14.19
N VAL A 8 -1.69 -8.80 -13.26
CA VAL A 8 -1.40 -9.48 -11.96
C VAL A 8 -2.64 -9.49 -11.06
N PHE A 9 -3.39 -8.40 -10.97
CA PHE A 9 -4.61 -8.34 -10.16
C PHE A 9 -5.84 -8.98 -10.83
N GLY A 10 -5.82 -9.19 -12.15
CA GLY A 10 -6.94 -9.73 -12.91
C GLY A 10 -6.87 -11.23 -13.21
N LEU A 11 -5.70 -11.87 -13.07
CA LEU A 11 -5.47 -13.25 -13.57
C LEU A 11 -4.95 -14.23 -12.51
N ILE A 12 -5.17 -13.98 -11.21
CA ILE A 12 -4.78 -14.97 -10.20
C ILE A 12 -5.89 -16.03 -10.06
N PRO A 13 -5.79 -17.17 -10.77
CA PRO A 13 -6.66 -18.31 -10.50
C PRO A 13 -6.26 -18.86 -9.12
N SER A 14 -7.22 -19.05 -8.24
CA SER A 14 -7.04 -19.85 -7.03
C SER A 14 -6.73 -21.30 -7.43
N ALA A 15 -5.46 -21.62 -7.62
CA ALA A 15 -5.05 -23.02 -7.74
C ALA A 15 -5.15 -23.66 -6.35
N PRO A 16 -5.75 -24.85 -6.22
CA PRO A 16 -5.68 -25.60 -4.97
C PRO A 16 -4.21 -25.89 -4.65
N GLN A 17 -3.73 -25.50 -3.47
CA GLN A 17 -2.39 -25.82 -3.05
C GLN A 17 -2.26 -27.33 -2.87
N ASP A 18 -1.25 -27.92 -3.52
CA ASP A 18 -0.83 -29.28 -3.25
C ASP A 18 -0.19 -29.30 -1.86
N PRO A 19 -0.73 -30.02 -0.87
CA PRO A 19 -0.18 -30.06 0.49
C PRO A 19 1.24 -30.64 0.57
N ASP A 20 1.72 -31.29 -0.48
CA ASP A 20 3.07 -31.87 -0.58
C ASP A 20 4.02 -31.03 -1.45
N ALA A 21 3.57 -29.86 -1.98
CA ALA A 21 4.45 -28.95 -2.69
C ALA A 21 5.49 -28.34 -1.72
N PRO A 22 6.77 -28.20 -2.15
CA PRO A 22 7.78 -27.55 -1.33
C PRO A 22 7.30 -26.14 -0.98
N THR A 23 7.48 -25.74 0.28
CA THR A 23 7.11 -24.39 0.76
C THR A 23 7.69 -23.34 -0.19
N LYS A 24 6.81 -22.57 -0.84
CA LYS A 24 7.20 -21.54 -1.82
C LYS A 24 7.94 -20.37 -1.17
N TYR A 25 7.68 -20.11 0.12
CA TYR A 25 8.19 -18.96 0.84
C TYR A 25 9.43 -19.28 1.68
N SER A 26 10.32 -18.29 1.78
CA SER A 26 11.53 -18.37 2.59
C SER A 26 11.88 -17.02 3.22
N ILE A 27 12.60 -17.08 4.35
CA ILE A 27 13.27 -15.92 4.96
C ILE A 27 14.76 -16.16 4.94
N VAL A 28 15.52 -15.16 4.49
CA VAL A 28 16.98 -15.21 4.45
C VAL A 28 17.58 -15.34 5.86
N ASP A 29 16.94 -14.71 6.82
CA ASP A 29 17.39 -14.69 8.21
C ASP A 29 17.00 -15.95 8.97
N THR A 30 18.00 -16.76 9.29
CA THR A 30 17.82 -18.06 9.95
C THR A 30 17.37 -17.98 11.41
N ASP A 31 17.36 -16.79 12.02
CA ASP A 31 16.86 -16.58 13.39
C ASP A 31 15.33 -16.57 13.46
N PHE A 32 14.68 -16.50 12.31
CA PHE A 32 13.23 -16.47 12.20
C PHE A 32 12.67 -17.72 11.53
N ARG A 33 11.41 -17.99 11.77
CA ARG A 33 10.61 -18.99 11.06
C ARG A 33 9.28 -18.39 10.63
N ILE A 34 8.67 -19.00 9.64
CA ILE A 34 7.37 -18.58 9.09
C ILE A 34 6.35 -19.65 9.49
N GLU A 35 5.13 -19.20 9.76
CA GLU A 35 3.97 -20.06 9.88
C GLU A 35 2.77 -19.44 9.16
N VAL A 36 1.82 -20.28 8.72
CA VAL A 36 0.51 -19.81 8.28
C VAL A 36 -0.30 -19.50 9.53
N TYR A 37 -0.57 -18.22 9.76
CA TYR A 37 -1.31 -17.77 10.94
C TYR A 37 -2.81 -17.89 10.73
N ALA A 38 -3.31 -17.49 9.55
CA ALA A 38 -4.72 -17.61 9.21
C ALA A 38 -4.91 -18.08 7.77
N SER A 39 -5.96 -18.86 7.54
CA SER A 39 -6.31 -19.43 6.24
C SER A 39 -7.83 -19.41 6.03
N GLY A 40 -8.27 -19.76 4.82
CA GLY A 40 -9.68 -19.76 4.45
C GLY A 40 -10.19 -18.36 4.08
N LEU A 41 -9.28 -17.46 3.74
CA LEU A 41 -9.57 -16.12 3.23
C LEU A 41 -9.81 -16.15 1.71
N HIS A 42 -10.44 -15.10 1.18
CA HIS A 42 -10.67 -14.93 -0.26
C HIS A 42 -10.16 -13.57 -0.72
N GLN A 43 -8.98 -13.55 -1.35
CA GLN A 43 -8.31 -12.33 -1.82
C GLN A 43 -8.21 -11.24 -0.73
N PRO A 44 -7.51 -11.53 0.39
CA PRO A 44 -7.35 -10.55 1.45
C PRO A 44 -6.46 -9.38 0.97
N THR A 45 -6.88 -8.12 1.26
CA THR A 45 -6.15 -6.92 0.82
C THR A 45 -5.43 -6.20 1.94
N ALA A 46 -6.06 -6.08 3.09
CA ALA A 46 -5.51 -5.33 4.22
C ALA A 46 -5.96 -5.95 5.53
N MET A 47 -5.19 -5.70 6.58
CA MET A 47 -5.54 -6.10 7.93
C MET A 47 -5.26 -4.98 8.93
N GLU A 48 -5.92 -5.05 10.09
CA GLU A 48 -5.61 -4.17 11.21
C GLU A 48 -5.87 -4.89 12.53
N PHE A 49 -5.20 -4.46 13.59
CA PHE A 49 -5.38 -5.02 14.91
C PHE A 49 -6.45 -4.25 15.70
N LEU A 50 -7.38 -4.97 16.30
CA LEU A 50 -8.35 -4.48 17.29
C LEU A 50 -8.03 -5.12 18.64
N GLY A 51 -7.16 -4.48 19.42
CA GLY A 51 -6.51 -5.14 20.56
C GLY A 51 -5.58 -6.24 20.08
N ASP A 52 -5.81 -7.49 20.52
CA ASP A 52 -5.04 -8.65 20.09
C ASP A 52 -5.67 -9.35 18.86
N ASP A 53 -6.93 -9.08 18.55
CA ASP A 53 -7.63 -9.67 17.41
C ASP A 53 -7.30 -8.96 16.10
N ILE A 54 -7.44 -9.66 14.98
CA ILE A 54 -7.20 -9.12 13.63
C ILE A 54 -8.52 -8.99 12.88
N ILE A 55 -8.76 -7.83 12.30
CA ILE A 55 -9.72 -7.71 11.19
C ILE A 55 -8.96 -7.80 9.88
N VAL A 56 -9.54 -8.55 8.94
CA VAL A 56 -9.00 -8.70 7.58
C VAL A 56 -10.08 -8.40 6.56
N LEU A 57 -9.69 -7.70 5.50
CA LEU A 57 -10.57 -7.29 4.42
C LEU A 57 -10.49 -8.27 3.26
N GLU A 58 -11.63 -8.70 2.74
CA GLU A 58 -11.70 -9.47 1.50
C GLU A 58 -12.10 -8.55 0.35
N LYS A 59 -11.19 -8.40 -0.61
CA LYS A 59 -11.27 -7.46 -1.74
C LYS A 59 -12.58 -7.56 -2.53
N ASN A 60 -12.89 -8.78 -2.95
CA ASN A 60 -13.95 -9.00 -3.93
C ASN A 60 -15.32 -9.22 -3.31
N SER A 61 -15.35 -9.74 -2.07
CA SER A 61 -16.61 -10.01 -1.37
C SER A 61 -17.11 -8.83 -0.53
N GLY A 62 -16.27 -7.80 -0.33
CA GLY A 62 -16.62 -6.65 0.53
C GLY A 62 -16.67 -6.97 2.01
N LYS A 63 -16.24 -8.16 2.43
CA LYS A 63 -16.36 -8.64 3.80
C LYS A 63 -15.20 -8.19 4.68
N VAL A 64 -15.55 -7.83 5.91
CA VAL A 64 -14.62 -7.62 7.02
C VAL A 64 -14.75 -8.81 7.96
N LEU A 65 -13.69 -9.63 8.02
CA LEU A 65 -13.66 -10.85 8.84
C LEU A 65 -12.87 -10.60 10.12
N LEU A 66 -13.26 -11.27 11.21
CA LEU A 66 -12.53 -11.29 12.48
C LEU A 66 -11.75 -12.58 12.61
N ILE A 67 -10.48 -12.47 12.95
CA ILE A 67 -9.60 -13.55 13.35
C ILE A 67 -9.25 -13.32 14.81
N GLN A 68 -9.79 -14.16 15.69
CA GLN A 68 -9.50 -14.05 17.11
C GLN A 68 -8.07 -14.51 17.41
N TYR A 69 -7.40 -13.77 18.27
CA TYR A 69 -6.05 -14.11 18.70
C TYR A 69 -6.00 -15.45 19.43
N ASP A 70 -5.08 -16.31 19.01
CA ASP A 70 -4.79 -17.55 19.70
C ASP A 70 -3.39 -17.49 20.36
N PRO A 71 -3.31 -17.33 21.69
CA PRO A 71 -2.03 -17.28 22.42
C PRO A 71 -1.24 -18.59 22.37
N LEU A 72 -1.86 -19.71 22.01
CA LEU A 72 -1.22 -21.01 21.88
C LEU A 72 -0.55 -21.21 20.51
N GLY A 73 -0.68 -20.25 19.61
CA GLY A 73 0.06 -20.21 18.36
C GLY A 73 -0.51 -21.07 17.24
N GLY A 74 -1.78 -21.47 17.35
CA GLY A 74 -2.44 -22.35 16.38
C GLY A 74 -2.99 -21.68 15.15
N GLY A 75 -2.88 -20.38 15.00
CA GLY A 75 -3.45 -19.62 13.89
C GLY A 75 -4.97 -19.79 13.73
N GLY A 76 -5.70 -18.71 13.59
CA GLY A 76 -7.16 -18.75 13.51
C GLY A 76 -7.66 -19.03 12.08
N ARG A 77 -8.77 -19.71 11.97
CA ARG A 77 -9.61 -19.58 10.78
C ARG A 77 -10.46 -18.32 10.96
N ALA A 78 -10.57 -17.53 9.90
CA ALA A 78 -11.50 -16.41 9.89
C ALA A 78 -12.92 -16.90 10.20
N ASN A 79 -13.67 -16.12 10.98
CA ASN A 79 -15.06 -16.41 11.26
C ASN A 79 -15.87 -16.44 9.95
N ASP A 80 -16.75 -17.44 9.79
CA ASP A 80 -17.61 -17.54 8.61
C ASP A 80 -18.63 -16.38 8.52
N ASN A 81 -18.93 -15.73 9.65
CA ASN A 81 -19.81 -14.56 9.70
C ASN A 81 -18.98 -13.28 9.69
N PRO A 82 -19.10 -12.43 8.67
CA PRO A 82 -18.39 -11.16 8.62
C PRO A 82 -18.92 -10.18 9.67
N LEU A 83 -18.03 -9.32 10.20
CA LEU A 83 -18.41 -8.18 11.03
C LEU A 83 -19.12 -7.09 10.22
N LEU A 84 -18.70 -6.90 8.98
CA LEU A 84 -19.31 -6.00 7.99
C LEU A 84 -19.31 -6.68 6.61
N ASP A 85 -20.29 -6.31 5.81
CA ASP A 85 -20.45 -6.75 4.42
C ASP A 85 -20.83 -5.53 3.57
N PHE A 86 -19.91 -5.08 2.72
CA PHE A 86 -20.08 -3.93 1.85
C PHE A 86 -20.38 -4.37 0.43
N ASN A 87 -21.31 -3.72 -0.24
CA ASN A 87 -21.45 -3.87 -1.68
C ASN A 87 -20.25 -3.21 -2.39
N VAL A 88 -19.44 -4.00 -3.06
CA VAL A 88 -18.25 -3.51 -3.76
C VAL A 88 -18.26 -3.87 -5.24
N ASN A 89 -17.74 -2.96 -6.07
CA ASN A 89 -17.22 -3.36 -7.37
C ASN A 89 -15.84 -3.95 -7.15
N SER A 90 -15.57 -5.12 -7.70
CA SER A 90 -14.32 -5.84 -7.49
C SER A 90 -13.50 -6.02 -8.76
N TYR A 91 -13.85 -5.30 -9.82
CA TYR A 91 -13.18 -5.43 -11.10
C TYR A 91 -11.79 -4.78 -11.06
N TRP A 92 -10.76 -5.50 -11.50
CA TRP A 92 -9.34 -5.09 -11.46
C TRP A 92 -8.89 -4.63 -10.05
N GLU A 93 -8.47 -3.37 -9.91
CA GLU A 93 -7.98 -2.81 -8.63
C GLU A 93 -9.11 -2.26 -7.74
N SER A 94 -10.37 -2.41 -8.15
CA SER A 94 -11.52 -2.03 -7.33
C SER A 94 -11.81 -3.07 -6.25
N GLY A 95 -12.49 -2.68 -5.18
CA GLY A 95 -12.89 -3.60 -4.11
C GLY A 95 -12.96 -2.94 -2.73
N LEU A 96 -12.91 -3.77 -1.69
CA LEU A 96 -12.63 -3.34 -0.32
C LEU A 96 -11.11 -3.32 -0.14
N LEU A 97 -10.51 -2.11 -0.03
CA LEU A 97 -9.10 -1.91 -0.33
C LEU A 97 -8.23 -1.57 0.88
N GLY A 98 -8.77 -0.83 1.86
CA GLY A 98 -7.95 -0.39 2.98
C GLY A 98 -8.68 -0.19 4.27
N VAL A 99 -7.93 -0.25 5.36
CA VAL A 99 -8.40 -0.05 6.71
C VAL A 99 -7.32 0.64 7.56
N THR A 100 -7.74 1.48 8.49
CA THR A 100 -6.88 2.00 9.56
C THR A 100 -7.70 2.29 10.82
N VAL A 101 -7.04 2.28 11.95
CA VAL A 101 -7.64 2.48 13.27
C VAL A 101 -7.12 3.78 13.90
N ASN A 102 -8.01 4.55 14.50
CA ASN A 102 -7.71 5.72 15.31
C ASN A 102 -8.47 5.64 16.65
N GLY A 103 -7.86 5.03 17.66
CA GLY A 103 -8.56 4.69 18.89
C GLY A 103 -9.65 3.65 18.66
N ASN A 104 -10.90 4.00 18.93
CA ASN A 104 -12.04 3.14 18.64
C ASN A 104 -12.71 3.43 17.28
N ASP A 105 -12.27 4.47 16.59
CA ASP A 105 -12.74 4.77 15.24
C ASP A 105 -11.97 3.96 14.21
N VAL A 106 -12.69 3.25 13.34
CA VAL A 106 -12.13 2.41 12.29
C VAL A 106 -12.61 2.92 10.93
N TYR A 107 -11.67 3.11 10.02
CA TYR A 107 -11.93 3.68 8.72
C TYR A 107 -11.71 2.63 7.64
N PHE A 108 -12.67 2.50 6.72
CA PHE A 108 -12.63 1.56 5.60
C PHE A 108 -12.70 2.30 4.28
N TYR A 109 -11.77 2.01 3.38
CA TYR A 109 -11.74 2.51 2.00
C TYR A 109 -12.23 1.43 1.05
N LEU A 110 -13.20 1.76 0.19
CA LEU A 110 -13.76 0.82 -0.77
C LEU A 110 -14.20 1.49 -2.07
N THR A 111 -14.16 0.73 -3.17
CA THR A 111 -14.89 1.08 -4.38
C THR A 111 -16.31 0.57 -4.25
N GLU A 112 -17.20 1.43 -3.76
CA GLU A 112 -18.59 1.09 -3.47
C GLU A 112 -19.38 0.86 -4.75
N ALA A 113 -20.31 -0.09 -4.72
CA ALA A 113 -21.25 -0.40 -5.78
C ALA A 113 -22.71 -0.42 -5.29
N GLU A 114 -23.67 -0.36 -6.22
CA GLU A 114 -25.08 -0.48 -5.88
C GLU A 114 -25.43 -1.86 -5.31
N GLU A 115 -24.78 -2.90 -5.83
CA GLU A 115 -24.83 -4.29 -5.37
C GLU A 115 -23.46 -4.95 -5.62
N ASP A 116 -23.21 -6.10 -5.01
CA ASP A 116 -21.93 -6.82 -5.20
C ASP A 116 -21.64 -7.10 -6.67
N GLY A 117 -20.46 -6.66 -7.13
CA GLY A 117 -20.05 -6.73 -8.51
C GLY A 117 -20.79 -5.77 -9.45
N GLY A 118 -21.68 -4.93 -8.93
CA GLY A 118 -22.47 -3.97 -9.67
C GLY A 118 -21.73 -2.73 -10.14
N GLU A 119 -22.48 -1.75 -10.68
CA GLU A 119 -21.93 -0.46 -11.11
C GLU A 119 -21.33 0.32 -9.94
N ARG A 120 -20.20 0.96 -10.19
CA ARG A 120 -19.46 1.72 -9.19
C ARG A 120 -20.17 3.03 -8.85
N ILE A 121 -20.25 3.33 -7.55
CA ILE A 121 -20.82 4.57 -7.03
C ILE A 121 -19.71 5.59 -6.75
N GLY A 122 -18.58 5.15 -6.19
CA GLY A 122 -17.46 6.01 -5.81
C GLY A 122 -16.38 5.25 -5.05
N ASN A 123 -15.21 5.88 -4.94
CA ASN A 123 -14.21 5.48 -3.98
C ASN A 123 -14.55 6.20 -2.67
N ASN A 124 -15.12 5.46 -1.72
CA ASN A 124 -15.69 5.99 -0.50
C ASN A 124 -14.92 5.56 0.74
N ILE A 125 -14.84 6.46 1.73
CA ILE A 125 -14.27 6.14 3.03
C ILE A 125 -15.37 6.27 4.07
N TYR A 126 -15.57 5.17 4.81
CA TYR A 126 -16.50 5.09 5.92
C TYR A 126 -15.78 5.02 7.24
N GLN A 127 -16.25 5.77 8.23
CA GLN A 127 -15.88 5.67 9.63
C GLN A 127 -16.92 4.84 10.36
N PHE A 128 -16.47 3.93 11.22
CA PHE A 128 -17.28 3.18 12.18
C PHE A 128 -16.69 3.32 13.58
N TYR A 129 -17.50 3.13 14.59
CA TYR A 129 -17.04 3.01 15.96
C TYR A 129 -17.00 1.51 16.34
N TRP A 130 -15.87 1.07 16.89
CA TRP A 130 -15.69 -0.28 17.42
C TRP A 130 -16.00 -0.28 18.93
N ASP A 131 -17.02 -1.00 19.37
CA ASP A 131 -17.45 -1.06 20.78
C ASP A 131 -16.77 -2.18 21.59
N GLY A 132 -15.89 -2.95 20.94
CA GLY A 132 -15.21 -4.12 21.48
C GLY A 132 -15.79 -5.45 20.98
N GLU A 133 -16.94 -5.43 20.34
CA GLU A 133 -17.62 -6.61 19.81
C GLU A 133 -18.22 -6.36 18.42
N ASN A 134 -18.73 -5.16 18.15
CA ASN A 134 -19.44 -4.81 16.94
C ASN A 134 -19.03 -3.44 16.40
N PHE A 135 -19.18 -3.27 15.09
CA PHE A 135 -19.10 -1.97 14.45
C PHE A 135 -20.45 -1.25 14.51
N THR A 136 -20.43 -0.02 15.01
CA THR A 136 -21.59 0.85 15.13
C THR A 136 -21.32 2.22 14.46
N ASP A 137 -22.31 3.09 14.42
CA ASP A 137 -22.15 4.49 14.01
C ASP A 137 -21.49 4.71 12.63
N LYS A 138 -22.03 4.09 11.56
CA LYS A 138 -21.53 4.23 10.19
C LYS A 138 -21.67 5.67 9.68
N TYR A 139 -20.53 6.28 9.28
CA TYR A 139 -20.49 7.61 8.65
C TYR A 139 -19.69 7.55 7.35
N LEU A 140 -20.23 8.08 6.25
CA LEU A 140 -19.45 8.37 5.05
C LEU A 140 -18.66 9.65 5.33
N VAL A 141 -17.33 9.56 5.37
CA VAL A 141 -16.45 10.72 5.69
C VAL A 141 -15.76 11.30 4.47
N ASN A 142 -15.48 10.48 3.46
CA ASN A 142 -14.96 10.97 2.16
C ASN A 142 -15.65 10.25 1.01
N SER A 143 -15.86 10.99 -0.09
CA SER A 143 -16.30 10.44 -1.37
C SER A 143 -15.42 11.03 -2.46
N LEU A 144 -14.56 10.17 -3.02
CA LEU A 144 -13.52 10.54 -3.97
C LEU A 144 -13.95 10.26 -5.41
N GLY A 145 -13.14 10.72 -6.36
CA GLY A 145 -13.38 10.53 -7.79
C GLY A 145 -13.45 9.06 -8.18
N LEU A 146 -14.20 8.79 -9.24
CA LEU A 146 -14.38 7.45 -9.77
C LEU A 146 -14.43 7.52 -11.30
N ASP A 147 -13.26 7.55 -11.91
CA ASP A 147 -13.16 7.69 -13.36
C ASP A 147 -12.83 6.36 -14.03
N GLN A 148 -11.99 5.52 -13.40
CA GLN A 148 -11.52 4.24 -13.98
C GLN A 148 -11.47 3.11 -12.95
N ILE A 149 -11.12 1.91 -13.48
CA ILE A 149 -10.96 0.67 -12.71
C ILE A 149 -9.53 0.48 -12.17
N TRP A 150 -8.60 1.32 -12.63
CA TRP A 150 -7.17 1.29 -12.31
C TRP A 150 -6.81 2.31 -11.25
N HIS A 151 -5.73 2.05 -10.54
CA HIS A 151 -5.08 2.97 -9.62
C HIS A 151 -6.04 3.58 -8.60
N ASN A 152 -6.93 2.75 -8.06
CA ASN A 152 -7.94 3.20 -7.09
C ASN A 152 -7.32 3.50 -5.71
N GLY A 153 -6.06 3.14 -5.47
CA GLY A 153 -5.40 3.37 -4.20
C GLY A 153 -5.98 2.52 -3.08
N GLY A 154 -6.33 3.16 -1.98
CA GLY A 154 -6.97 2.52 -0.83
C GLY A 154 -6.07 2.37 0.39
N ALA A 155 -4.74 2.46 0.26
CA ALA A 155 -3.87 2.41 1.42
C ALA A 155 -4.16 3.58 2.38
N MET A 156 -4.24 3.25 3.67
CA MET A 156 -4.59 4.19 4.73
C MET A 156 -3.65 4.06 5.93
N THR A 157 -3.45 5.16 6.64
CA THR A 157 -2.72 5.16 7.90
C THR A 157 -3.18 6.28 8.83
N THR A 158 -2.97 6.09 10.12
CA THR A 158 -3.26 7.10 11.15
C THR A 158 -1.97 7.72 11.64
N GLY A 159 -1.88 9.05 11.55
CA GLY A 159 -0.75 9.83 12.04
C GLY A 159 -0.64 9.85 13.57
N LEU A 160 0.55 10.21 14.09
CA LEU A 160 0.77 10.34 15.54
C LEU A 160 -0.10 11.42 16.19
N ASP A 161 -0.61 12.35 15.39
CA ASP A 161 -1.54 13.41 15.80
C ASP A 161 -3.01 13.00 15.71
N GLY A 162 -3.31 11.75 15.30
CA GLY A 162 -4.65 11.22 15.08
C GLY A 162 -5.28 11.62 13.75
N GLN A 163 -4.57 12.34 12.87
CA GLN A 163 -5.06 12.60 11.51
C GLN A 163 -4.98 11.32 10.68
N VAL A 164 -6.07 10.94 10.06
CA VAL A 164 -6.13 9.80 9.12
C VAL A 164 -5.78 10.27 7.72
N TYR A 165 -4.95 9.49 7.03
CA TYR A 165 -4.53 9.73 5.64
C TYR A 165 -4.95 8.56 4.76
N ALA A 166 -5.29 8.85 3.51
CA ALA A 166 -5.60 7.86 2.49
C ALA A 166 -5.02 8.27 1.14
N VAL A 167 -4.60 7.31 0.35
CA VAL A 167 -4.10 7.56 -1.01
C VAL A 167 -5.10 7.12 -2.05
N ILE A 168 -5.23 7.89 -3.11
CA ILE A 168 -5.88 7.54 -4.38
C ILE A 168 -4.91 7.84 -5.51
N GLY A 169 -4.73 6.89 -6.42
CA GLY A 169 -3.86 7.07 -7.57
C GLY A 169 -4.46 7.93 -8.67
N ASP A 170 -3.78 7.97 -9.80
CA ASP A 170 -4.16 8.79 -10.96
C ASP A 170 -5.36 8.23 -11.74
N GLN A 171 -5.86 7.06 -11.36
CA GLN A 171 -6.92 6.31 -12.03
C GLN A 171 -6.62 6.03 -13.52
N GLY A 172 -5.35 5.77 -13.84
CA GLY A 172 -4.90 5.48 -15.19
C GLY A 172 -4.82 6.69 -16.11
N ALA A 173 -4.76 7.90 -15.56
CA ALA A 173 -4.56 9.11 -16.34
C ALA A 173 -3.17 9.06 -17.03
N GLY A 174 -3.16 9.28 -18.36
CA GLY A 174 -1.93 9.21 -19.15
C GLY A 174 -1.55 7.83 -19.65
N LEU A 175 -2.29 6.77 -19.33
CA LEU A 175 -2.14 5.48 -20.02
C LEU A 175 -2.54 5.59 -21.49
N GLU A 176 -1.87 4.84 -22.38
CA GLU A 176 -2.02 4.94 -23.85
C GLU A 176 -3.47 4.78 -24.31
N ASP A 177 -4.25 3.92 -23.66
CA ASP A 177 -5.67 3.65 -23.96
C ASP A 177 -6.65 4.43 -23.06
N SER A 178 -6.15 5.26 -22.15
CA SER A 178 -6.97 6.03 -21.23
C SER A 178 -7.60 7.25 -21.92
N LYS A 179 -8.86 7.51 -21.60
CA LYS A 179 -9.53 8.75 -22.01
C LYS A 179 -9.36 9.86 -20.97
N ILE A 180 -8.65 9.56 -19.87
CA ILE A 180 -8.42 10.50 -18.78
C ILE A 180 -7.13 11.25 -19.02
N THR A 181 -7.24 12.57 -19.04
CA THR A 181 -6.08 13.46 -19.14
C THR A 181 -5.52 13.71 -17.73
N PRO A 182 -4.20 13.69 -17.55
CA PRO A 182 -3.59 14.10 -16.29
C PRO A 182 -4.03 15.49 -15.87
N THR A 183 -4.24 15.67 -14.57
CA THR A 183 -4.76 16.92 -13.98
C THR A 183 -3.65 17.78 -13.38
N LEU A 184 -4.01 18.93 -12.81
CA LEU A 184 -3.07 19.74 -12.04
C LEU A 184 -2.38 18.98 -10.91
N ALA A 185 -3.09 18.08 -10.22
CA ALA A 185 -2.49 17.22 -9.19
C ALA A 185 -1.49 16.21 -9.75
N GLN A 186 -1.50 15.98 -11.05
CA GLN A 186 -0.59 15.09 -11.79
C GLN A 186 0.39 15.89 -12.66
N ASN A 187 0.74 17.07 -12.22
CA ASN A 187 1.72 17.94 -12.88
C ASN A 187 1.37 18.34 -14.34
N SER A 188 0.11 18.23 -14.76
CA SER A 188 -0.35 18.75 -16.03
C SER A 188 -0.74 20.22 -15.92
N ASN A 189 -0.46 21.01 -16.96
CA ASN A 189 -0.94 22.38 -17.04
C ASN A 189 -2.41 22.47 -17.47
N GLU A 190 -3.06 21.35 -17.70
CA GLU A 190 -4.43 21.25 -18.18
C GLU A 190 -5.32 20.61 -17.11
N GLY A 191 -6.61 20.92 -17.14
CA GLY A 191 -7.60 20.34 -16.26
C GLY A 191 -7.75 21.02 -14.91
N GLU A 192 -8.56 20.39 -14.06
CA GLU A 192 -8.88 20.84 -12.71
C GLU A 192 -8.50 19.75 -11.70
N PHE A 193 -8.50 20.07 -10.42
CA PHE A 193 -8.36 19.06 -9.36
C PHE A 193 -9.61 18.18 -9.31
N ASN A 194 -9.42 16.87 -9.36
CA ASN A 194 -10.51 15.88 -9.39
C ASN A 194 -10.38 14.80 -8.30
N ASP A 195 -9.55 15.02 -7.28
CA ASP A 195 -9.27 14.11 -6.18
C ASP A 195 -8.53 12.82 -6.60
N THR A 196 -7.78 12.84 -7.71
CA THR A 196 -6.93 11.71 -8.16
C THR A 196 -5.46 12.09 -8.14
N GLY A 197 -4.58 11.10 -7.98
CA GLY A 197 -3.13 11.31 -7.88
C GLY A 197 -2.71 12.05 -6.60
N VAL A 198 -3.37 11.76 -5.48
CA VAL A 198 -3.20 12.52 -4.23
C VAL A 198 -3.19 11.63 -2.98
N ILE A 199 -2.50 12.09 -1.95
CA ILE A 199 -2.75 11.63 -0.57
C ILE A 199 -3.63 12.69 0.10
N ILE A 200 -4.77 12.27 0.63
CA ILE A 200 -5.74 13.14 1.28
C ILE A 200 -5.67 13.03 2.81
N LYS A 201 -6.11 14.09 3.47
CA LYS A 201 -6.53 14.06 4.87
C LYS A 201 -7.99 13.62 4.92
N VAL A 202 -8.23 12.52 5.60
CA VAL A 202 -9.59 11.99 5.79
C VAL A 202 -10.36 12.85 6.79
N GLY A 203 -11.65 13.07 6.56
CA GLY A 203 -12.52 13.77 7.49
C GLY A 203 -12.68 13.03 8.81
N LEU A 204 -12.53 13.73 9.93
CA LEU A 204 -12.63 13.16 11.27
C LEU A 204 -13.94 13.55 12.00
N ASP A 205 -14.61 14.60 11.53
CA ASP A 205 -15.74 15.24 12.23
C ASP A 205 -17.12 14.75 11.75
N LYS A 206 -17.19 13.55 11.15
CA LYS A 206 -18.43 12.95 10.60
C LYS A 206 -19.08 13.80 9.50
N GLU A 207 -18.37 14.75 8.95
CA GLU A 207 -18.77 15.54 7.78
C GLU A 207 -18.20 14.93 6.50
N ILE A 208 -19.03 14.83 5.46
CA ILE A 208 -18.59 14.31 4.16
C ILE A 208 -17.66 15.32 3.50
N ILE A 209 -16.39 14.97 3.35
CA ILE A 209 -15.42 15.76 2.61
C ILE A 209 -15.35 15.27 1.16
N LYS A 210 -15.58 16.19 0.24
CA LYS A 210 -15.38 16.02 -1.21
C LYS A 210 -14.40 17.10 -1.66
N PRO A 211 -13.09 16.84 -1.61
CA PRO A 211 -12.09 17.90 -1.77
C PRO A 211 -12.25 18.71 -3.05
N LYS A 212 -12.50 18.04 -4.19
CA LYS A 212 -12.74 18.71 -5.49
C LYS A 212 -13.90 19.70 -5.49
N ASN A 213 -14.88 19.53 -4.61
CA ASN A 213 -16.03 20.41 -4.49
C ASN A 213 -15.81 21.54 -3.48
N SER A 214 -14.68 21.55 -2.78
CA SER A 214 -14.31 22.64 -1.87
C SER A 214 -13.85 23.88 -2.64
N LYS A 215 -13.86 25.04 -1.99
CA LYS A 215 -13.32 26.28 -2.58
C LYS A 215 -11.82 26.20 -2.86
N ASN A 216 -11.11 25.35 -2.10
CA ASN A 216 -9.70 25.14 -2.22
C ASN A 216 -9.38 23.64 -1.98
N PRO A 217 -9.40 22.78 -3.01
CA PRO A 217 -9.09 21.36 -2.88
C PRO A 217 -7.74 21.08 -2.21
N LEU A 218 -6.74 21.95 -2.44
CA LEU A 218 -5.39 21.80 -1.90
C LEU A 218 -5.30 21.86 -0.36
N GLU A 219 -6.33 22.33 0.34
CA GLU A 219 -6.37 22.27 1.82
C GLU A 219 -6.55 20.85 2.33
N HIS A 220 -7.15 19.99 1.53
CA HIS A 220 -7.43 18.59 1.84
C HIS A 220 -6.34 17.65 1.35
N TYR A 221 -5.55 18.05 0.35
CA TYR A 221 -4.45 17.23 -0.16
C TYR A 221 -3.22 17.38 0.73
N TYR A 222 -2.67 16.25 1.15
CA TYR A 222 -1.40 16.21 1.88
C TYR A 222 -0.22 16.15 0.93
N ALA A 223 -0.35 15.34 -0.14
CA ALA A 223 0.60 15.19 -1.22
C ALA A 223 -0.13 15.11 -2.57
N ILE A 224 0.60 15.33 -3.66
CA ILE A 224 0.13 15.30 -5.05
C ILE A 224 1.17 14.59 -5.93
N GLY A 225 0.84 14.37 -7.19
CA GLY A 225 1.74 13.75 -8.15
C GLY A 225 1.87 12.25 -7.97
N ILE A 226 0.89 11.59 -7.38
CA ILE A 226 0.88 10.16 -7.12
C ILE A 226 0.31 9.42 -8.33
N ARG A 227 1.03 8.40 -8.82
CA ARG A 227 0.55 7.53 -9.89
C ARG A 227 -0.32 6.39 -9.34
N ASN A 228 0.29 5.43 -8.66
CA ASN A 228 -0.38 4.24 -8.15
C ASN A 228 0.30 3.71 -6.88
N SER A 229 -0.25 4.04 -5.74
CA SER A 229 0.28 3.71 -4.42
C SER A 229 -0.61 2.68 -3.73
N PHE A 230 0.00 1.59 -3.25
CA PHE A 230 -0.66 0.52 -2.49
C PHE A 230 -0.15 0.41 -1.04
N GLY A 231 0.82 1.23 -0.66
CA GLY A 231 1.36 1.23 0.69
C GLY A 231 1.46 2.64 1.27
N LEU A 232 1.00 2.80 2.50
CA LEU A 232 1.06 4.06 3.24
C LEU A 232 1.28 3.76 4.72
N THR A 233 2.32 4.35 5.32
CA THR A 233 2.64 4.16 6.74
C THR A 233 3.18 5.43 7.38
N ILE A 234 3.16 5.45 8.71
CA ILE A 234 3.77 6.51 9.52
C ILE A 234 5.06 5.98 10.15
N ASP A 235 6.12 6.76 10.07
CA ASP A 235 7.29 6.54 10.90
C ASP A 235 6.93 6.82 12.38
N PRO A 236 6.99 5.80 13.26
CA PRO A 236 6.55 5.95 14.65
C PRO A 236 7.44 6.87 15.48
N VAL A 237 8.60 7.28 14.96
CA VAL A 237 9.55 8.17 15.66
C VAL A 237 9.40 9.62 15.21
N THR A 238 9.31 9.85 13.90
CA THR A 238 9.29 11.20 13.33
C THR A 238 7.88 11.71 13.02
N GLY A 239 6.91 10.80 12.85
CA GLY A 239 5.56 11.12 12.38
C GLY A 239 5.49 11.42 10.88
N ASN A 240 6.56 11.20 10.13
CA ASN A 240 6.56 11.39 8.69
C ASN A 240 5.82 10.24 7.99
N LEU A 241 5.07 10.59 6.96
CA LEU A 241 4.47 9.61 6.05
C LEU A 241 5.52 9.02 5.12
N TRP A 242 5.37 7.74 4.82
CA TRP A 242 6.08 7.00 3.79
C TRP A 242 5.10 6.23 2.94
N GLU A 243 5.39 6.11 1.66
CA GLU A 243 4.57 5.36 0.73
C GLU A 243 5.41 4.51 -0.22
N THR A 244 4.73 3.57 -0.90
CA THR A 244 5.23 2.83 -2.07
C THR A 244 4.46 3.28 -3.28
N GLU A 245 5.13 3.47 -4.43
CA GLU A 245 4.50 3.91 -5.67
C GLU A 245 4.92 3.02 -6.84
N ASN A 246 3.95 2.63 -7.65
CA ASN A 246 4.15 1.77 -8.82
C ASN A 246 4.26 2.63 -10.09
N GLY A 247 5.39 2.50 -10.78
CA GLY A 247 5.64 3.17 -12.05
C GLY A 247 4.95 2.51 -13.24
N PRO A 248 5.03 3.12 -14.44
CA PRO A 248 4.41 2.56 -15.65
C PRO A 248 5.14 1.30 -16.16
N GLU A 249 6.33 1.46 -16.74
CA GLU A 249 7.17 0.36 -17.26
C GLU A 249 8.52 0.29 -16.54
N TYR A 250 8.91 1.39 -15.91
CA TYR A 250 10.15 1.56 -15.18
C TYR A 250 9.89 2.33 -13.91
N PHE A 251 10.77 2.10 -12.93
CA PHE A 251 10.82 2.79 -11.65
C PHE A 251 9.56 2.64 -10.78
N ASP A 252 9.59 1.62 -9.96
CA ASP A 252 8.79 1.61 -8.76
C ASP A 252 9.56 2.33 -7.64
N GLU A 253 8.87 2.86 -6.63
CA GLU A 253 9.45 3.78 -5.66
C GLU A 253 9.08 3.48 -4.22
N VAL A 254 9.97 3.90 -3.31
CA VAL A 254 9.66 4.14 -1.90
C VAL A 254 9.91 5.62 -1.61
N ASN A 255 8.89 6.31 -1.17
CA ASN A 255 8.88 7.74 -0.95
C ASN A 255 8.78 8.12 0.52
N LEU A 256 9.61 9.06 0.97
CA LEU A 256 9.34 9.87 2.15
C LEU A 256 8.42 11.01 1.74
N VAL A 257 7.27 11.11 2.38
CA VAL A 257 6.20 12.04 2.01
C VAL A 257 6.04 13.15 3.07
N PRO A 258 6.82 14.23 3.00
CA PRO A 258 6.60 15.39 3.85
C PRO A 258 5.30 16.10 3.44
N LYS A 259 4.76 16.92 4.33
CA LYS A 259 3.61 17.76 4.01
C LYS A 259 3.88 18.62 2.77
N ASN A 260 2.92 18.66 1.84
CA ASN A 260 3.01 19.32 0.53
C ASN A 260 4.05 18.68 -0.41
N PHE A 261 4.24 17.38 -0.32
CA PHE A 261 5.05 16.60 -1.24
C PHE A 261 4.40 16.54 -2.63
N ASN A 262 5.26 16.55 -3.66
CA ASN A 262 4.88 16.27 -5.03
C ASN A 262 5.78 15.14 -5.54
N SER A 263 5.21 13.96 -5.82
CA SER A 263 5.94 12.80 -6.32
C SER A 263 6.42 12.96 -7.77
N GLY A 264 5.78 13.84 -8.53
CA GLY A 264 6.24 14.20 -9.89
C GLY A 264 5.43 13.60 -11.03
N TRP A 265 4.56 12.64 -10.79
CA TRP A 265 3.70 12.06 -11.83
C TRP A 265 2.74 13.14 -12.40
N ALA A 266 2.49 13.26 -13.72
CA ALA A 266 2.89 12.39 -14.82
C ALA A 266 4.15 12.90 -15.58
N VAL A 267 5.00 13.68 -14.92
CA VAL A 267 6.23 14.23 -15.55
C VAL A 267 7.39 13.26 -15.38
N THR A 268 7.52 12.62 -14.22
CA THR A 268 8.63 11.71 -13.91
C THR A 268 8.17 10.53 -13.05
N MET A 269 8.91 9.45 -13.12
CA MET A 269 8.95 8.31 -12.22
C MET A 269 10.42 7.94 -12.01
N GLY A 270 10.79 7.53 -10.80
CA GLY A 270 12.18 7.36 -10.42
C GLY A 270 12.89 8.69 -10.15
N PRO A 271 14.24 8.67 -10.00
CA PRO A 271 15.02 9.88 -9.79
C PRO A 271 14.93 10.81 -11.01
N ALA A 272 14.37 12.01 -10.81
CA ALA A 272 14.17 12.94 -11.92
C ALA A 272 15.47 13.51 -12.48
N SER A 273 15.61 13.51 -13.80
CA SER A 273 16.63 14.29 -14.50
C SER A 273 16.43 15.81 -14.27
N GLU A 274 17.46 16.60 -14.56
CA GLU A 274 17.34 18.08 -14.47
C GLU A 274 16.22 18.63 -15.39
N GLU A 275 16.04 18.00 -16.57
CA GLU A 275 15.01 18.41 -17.52
C GLU A 275 13.59 18.10 -17.00
N GLU A 276 13.37 16.92 -16.43
CA GLU A 276 12.09 16.52 -15.83
C GLU A 276 11.78 17.39 -14.60
N ARG A 277 12.75 17.57 -13.71
CA ARG A 277 12.63 18.41 -12.53
C ARG A 277 12.22 19.85 -12.88
N ALA A 278 12.71 20.38 -13.99
CA ALA A 278 12.31 21.70 -14.49
C ALA A 278 10.87 21.74 -15.03
N LYS A 279 10.31 20.60 -15.41
CA LYS A 279 8.92 20.50 -15.94
C LYS A 279 7.89 20.22 -14.84
N VAL A 280 8.30 19.64 -13.69
CA VAL A 280 7.38 19.43 -12.56
C VAL A 280 6.80 20.74 -12.10
N LEU A 281 5.48 20.79 -11.92
CA LEU A 281 4.78 22.00 -11.55
C LEU A 281 5.05 22.39 -10.09
N ASN A 282 5.61 23.57 -9.90
CA ASN A 282 5.73 24.18 -8.58
C ASN A 282 4.52 25.13 -8.38
N PHE A 283 3.51 24.68 -7.65
CA PHE A 283 2.40 25.52 -7.32
C PHE A 283 2.02 25.47 -5.84
N ASN A 284 1.58 26.60 -5.31
CA ASN A 284 1.32 26.80 -3.89
C ASN A 284 2.56 26.48 -3.04
N LYS A 285 2.50 25.40 -2.25
CA LYS A 285 3.57 24.99 -1.34
C LYS A 285 4.12 23.60 -1.69
N TYR A 286 3.60 22.99 -2.74
CA TYR A 286 4.02 21.63 -3.13
C TYR A 286 5.38 21.66 -3.77
N THR A 287 6.24 20.77 -3.31
CA THR A 287 7.63 20.68 -3.76
C THR A 287 7.92 19.24 -4.17
N TYR A 288 8.52 19.08 -5.35
CA TYR A 288 9.01 17.79 -5.82
C TYR A 288 10.10 17.25 -4.88
N GLY A 289 10.05 15.97 -4.61
CA GLY A 289 11.12 15.23 -3.92
C GLY A 289 11.42 13.94 -4.64
N ASP A 290 12.73 13.64 -4.82
CA ASP A 290 13.15 12.35 -5.36
C ASP A 290 12.77 11.21 -4.44
N PRO A 291 12.51 10.00 -4.99
CA PRO A 291 12.30 8.80 -4.21
C PRO A 291 13.50 8.49 -3.30
N LYS A 292 13.25 7.80 -2.22
CA LYS A 292 14.29 7.35 -1.28
C LYS A 292 14.90 6.02 -1.71
N PHE A 293 14.20 5.29 -2.54
CA PHE A 293 14.70 4.14 -3.27
C PHE A 293 13.84 3.88 -4.50
N SER A 294 14.45 3.40 -5.56
CA SER A 294 13.74 3.02 -6.78
C SER A 294 14.21 1.69 -7.32
N TRP A 295 13.31 0.93 -7.90
CA TRP A 295 13.63 -0.24 -8.72
C TRP A 295 13.44 0.13 -10.19
N GLU A 296 14.51 0.12 -10.99
CA GLU A 296 14.41 0.38 -12.44
C GLU A 296 13.58 -0.71 -13.12
N ALA A 297 13.77 -1.98 -12.71
CA ALA A 297 12.85 -3.07 -13.04
C ALA A 297 11.72 -3.13 -12.01
N PRO A 298 10.47 -2.93 -12.42
CA PRO A 298 9.36 -2.90 -11.48
C PRO A 298 9.14 -4.21 -10.71
N VAL A 299 8.86 -4.07 -9.42
CA VAL A 299 8.62 -5.15 -8.45
C VAL A 299 7.21 -5.13 -7.87
N ALA A 300 6.40 -4.15 -8.26
CA ALA A 300 5.05 -3.90 -7.75
C ALA A 300 5.02 -3.78 -6.21
N PRO A 301 5.68 -2.77 -5.61
CA PRO A 301 5.70 -2.59 -4.17
C PRO A 301 4.30 -2.26 -3.65
N THR A 302 4.01 -2.80 -2.45
CA THR A 302 2.70 -2.73 -1.81
C THR A 302 2.84 -2.25 -0.36
N GLY A 303 2.40 -3.05 0.63
CA GLY A 303 2.45 -2.68 2.03
C GLY A 303 3.86 -2.40 2.56
N LEU A 304 3.97 -1.48 3.50
CA LEU A 304 5.22 -1.16 4.17
C LEU A 304 5.00 -0.91 5.66
N VAL A 305 5.98 -1.30 6.50
CA VAL A 305 5.90 -1.16 7.95
C VAL A 305 7.25 -0.91 8.59
N PHE A 306 7.28 0.03 9.55
CA PHE A 306 8.48 0.27 10.36
C PHE A 306 8.65 -0.78 11.45
N THR A 307 9.91 -1.18 11.69
CA THR A 307 10.25 -2.08 12.78
C THR A 307 10.36 -1.30 14.09
N ASN A 308 9.51 -1.63 15.05
CA ASN A 308 9.54 -1.12 16.42
C ASN A 308 9.41 -2.24 17.46
N SER A 309 9.52 -3.50 17.03
CA SER A 309 9.36 -4.69 17.84
C SER A 309 10.69 -5.12 18.48
N GLU A 310 10.66 -5.50 19.76
CA GLU A 310 11.80 -6.11 20.45
C GLU A 310 12.22 -7.44 19.84
N SER A 311 11.25 -8.21 19.32
CA SER A 311 11.50 -9.48 18.62
C SER A 311 12.31 -9.31 17.32
N PHE A 312 12.30 -8.10 16.76
CA PHE A 312 13.04 -7.71 15.55
C PHE A 312 14.10 -6.65 15.83
N ASP A 313 14.68 -6.63 17.05
CA ASP A 313 15.62 -5.58 17.49
C ASP A 313 16.81 -5.37 16.56
N LYS A 314 17.32 -6.43 15.92
CA LYS A 314 18.40 -6.33 14.92
C LYS A 314 18.01 -5.53 13.67
N TYR A 315 16.72 -5.35 13.41
CA TYR A 315 16.17 -4.52 12.35
C TYR A 315 15.62 -3.19 12.86
N ARG A 316 15.92 -2.83 14.11
CA ARG A 316 15.51 -1.54 14.70
C ARG A 316 15.92 -0.40 13.79
N ASN A 317 15.02 0.57 13.63
CA ASN A 317 15.15 1.68 12.67
C ASN A 317 15.11 1.21 11.19
N GLY A 318 14.51 0.06 10.92
CA GLY A 318 14.27 -0.45 9.59
C GLY A 318 12.86 -0.19 9.09
N LEU A 319 12.72 -0.25 7.78
CA LEU A 319 11.46 -0.27 7.05
C LEU A 319 11.40 -1.58 6.26
N PHE A 320 10.34 -2.35 6.45
CA PHE A 320 10.03 -3.47 5.56
C PHE A 320 9.08 -3.00 4.46
N VAL A 321 9.33 -3.44 3.23
CA VAL A 321 8.51 -3.17 2.05
C VAL A 321 8.18 -4.48 1.37
N ALA A 322 6.91 -4.74 1.17
CA ALA A 322 6.40 -5.90 0.45
C ALA A 322 6.19 -5.61 -1.03
N THR A 323 6.11 -6.67 -1.82
CA THR A 323 5.83 -6.61 -3.26
C THR A 323 4.74 -7.59 -3.67
N CYS A 324 4.05 -7.30 -4.76
CA CYS A 324 3.10 -8.24 -5.36
C CYS A 324 3.82 -9.35 -6.17
N THR A 325 5.13 -9.24 -6.39
CA THR A 325 5.97 -10.30 -6.94
C THR A 325 6.40 -11.32 -5.87
N GLY A 326 6.16 -11.00 -4.58
CA GLY A 326 6.27 -11.95 -3.47
C GLY A 326 7.52 -11.79 -2.62
N GLU A 327 8.28 -10.72 -2.78
CA GLU A 327 9.45 -10.39 -1.98
C GLU A 327 9.07 -9.46 -0.83
N ILE A 328 9.88 -9.53 0.22
CA ILE A 328 9.93 -8.54 1.29
C ILE A 328 11.35 -7.98 1.33
N TYR A 329 11.46 -6.69 1.13
CA TYR A 329 12.71 -5.95 1.28
C TYR A 329 12.81 -5.30 2.64
N LYS A 330 14.04 -5.19 3.16
CA LYS A 330 14.36 -4.50 4.43
C LYS A 330 15.32 -3.35 4.15
N PHE A 331 14.96 -2.17 4.60
CA PHE A 331 15.75 -0.96 4.45
C PHE A 331 16.21 -0.46 5.81
N LYS A 332 17.46 -0.07 5.93
CA LYS A 332 18.00 0.58 7.12
C LYS A 332 17.97 2.09 6.94
N LEU A 333 17.36 2.81 7.88
CA LEU A 333 17.32 4.27 7.90
C LEU A 333 18.60 4.87 8.49
N ASN A 334 18.95 6.07 8.03
CA ASN A 334 19.95 6.91 8.67
C ASN A 334 19.44 7.45 10.03
N GLU A 335 20.29 8.18 10.77
CA GLU A 335 19.94 8.72 12.10
C GLU A 335 18.79 9.74 12.04
N ASN A 336 18.69 10.50 10.95
CA ASN A 336 17.60 11.46 10.74
C ASN A 336 16.29 10.81 10.29
N ARG A 337 16.33 9.53 9.92
CA ARG A 337 15.19 8.75 9.41
C ARG A 337 14.55 9.38 8.17
N ASP A 338 15.38 9.95 7.30
CA ASP A 338 14.96 10.63 6.07
C ASP A 338 15.60 10.06 4.81
N ASN A 339 16.46 9.02 4.97
CA ASN A 339 17.12 8.34 3.86
C ASN A 339 17.55 6.92 4.27
N PHE A 340 17.81 6.07 3.28
CA PHE A 340 18.33 4.72 3.48
C PHE A 340 19.86 4.71 3.50
N ILE A 341 20.44 3.68 4.12
CA ILE A 341 21.88 3.45 4.20
C ILE A 341 22.17 2.06 3.66
N PHE A 342 23.08 1.99 2.70
CA PHE A 342 23.55 0.73 2.11
C PHE A 342 25.07 0.57 2.29
N ASN A 343 25.49 -0.68 2.52
CA ASN A 343 26.90 -1.06 2.52
C ASN A 343 27.38 -1.39 1.09
N SER A 344 26.48 -1.98 0.29
CA SER A 344 26.75 -2.33 -1.11
C SER A 344 26.94 -1.08 -1.96
N PRO A 345 28.10 -0.90 -2.62
CA PRO A 345 28.37 0.32 -3.37
C PRO A 345 27.36 0.61 -4.50
N HIS A 346 26.82 -0.44 -5.12
CA HIS A 346 25.87 -0.32 -6.21
C HIS A 346 24.48 0.16 -5.78
N LEU A 347 24.11 0.05 -4.50
CA LEU A 347 22.85 0.58 -3.98
C LEU A 347 22.96 1.98 -3.39
N GLN A 348 24.18 2.58 -3.38
CA GLN A 348 24.39 3.91 -2.78
C GLN A 348 23.82 5.05 -3.61
N ASP A 349 23.51 4.83 -4.88
CA ASP A 349 22.75 5.77 -5.71
C ASP A 349 21.24 5.70 -5.50
N LEU A 350 20.78 4.81 -4.60
CA LEU A 350 19.38 4.62 -4.22
C LEU A 350 18.51 4.02 -5.33
N VAL A 351 19.14 3.31 -6.26
CA VAL A 351 18.45 2.65 -7.38
C VAL A 351 18.92 1.21 -7.51
N ALA A 352 17.98 0.30 -7.69
CA ALA A 352 18.23 -1.07 -8.16
C ALA A 352 18.23 -1.05 -9.69
N ASN A 353 19.43 -0.93 -10.28
CA ASN A 353 19.62 -0.69 -11.72
C ASN A 353 19.54 -1.97 -12.55
N PHE A 354 19.25 -1.82 -13.84
CA PHE A 354 19.62 -2.83 -14.82
C PHE A 354 21.12 -2.78 -15.11
N VAL A 355 21.78 -3.93 -15.02
CA VAL A 355 23.18 -4.10 -15.38
C VAL A 355 23.35 -5.15 -16.46
N LYS A 356 24.48 -5.14 -17.17
CA LYS A 356 24.82 -6.19 -18.13
C LYS A 356 25.51 -7.35 -17.44
N ASN A 357 24.98 -8.56 -17.59
CA ASN A 357 25.67 -9.79 -17.17
C ASN A 357 26.82 -10.14 -18.14
N GLU A 358 27.56 -11.20 -17.86
CA GLU A 358 28.68 -11.69 -18.70
C GLU A 358 28.25 -12.04 -20.14
N SER A 359 26.98 -12.41 -20.34
CA SER A 359 26.38 -12.69 -21.66
C SER A 359 25.91 -11.42 -22.39
N GLY A 360 25.98 -10.25 -21.74
CA GLY A 360 25.50 -8.97 -22.27
C GLY A 360 23.99 -8.74 -22.16
N GLU A 361 23.29 -9.58 -21.42
CA GLU A 361 21.85 -9.44 -21.14
C GLU A 361 21.62 -8.47 -19.99
N ASN A 362 20.49 -7.74 -20.03
CA ASN A 362 20.05 -6.91 -18.91
C ASN A 362 19.58 -7.83 -17.77
N VAL A 363 20.13 -7.64 -16.60
CA VAL A 363 19.69 -8.26 -15.35
C VAL A 363 19.59 -7.18 -14.28
N VAL A 364 18.76 -7.37 -13.27
CA VAL A 364 18.75 -6.49 -12.10
C VAL A 364 20.00 -6.77 -11.28
N GLU A 365 20.64 -5.75 -10.77
CA GLU A 365 21.77 -5.92 -9.86
C GLU A 365 21.34 -6.59 -8.55
N SER A 366 22.31 -7.18 -7.80
CA SER A 366 21.99 -7.95 -6.60
C SER A 366 21.27 -7.10 -5.56
N LEU A 367 20.16 -7.65 -5.03
CA LEU A 367 19.39 -7.11 -3.92
C LEU A 367 19.62 -7.87 -2.61
N ASP A 368 20.63 -8.76 -2.52
CA ASP A 368 20.90 -9.62 -1.38
C ASP A 368 21.00 -8.85 -0.05
N GLU A 369 21.52 -7.62 -0.07
CA GLU A 369 21.62 -6.79 1.13
C GLU A 369 20.27 -6.43 1.70
N ILE A 370 19.29 -6.17 0.83
CA ILE A 370 17.96 -5.69 1.22
C ILE A 370 16.91 -6.79 1.23
N GLU A 371 17.16 -7.95 0.65
CA GLU A 371 16.20 -9.06 0.69
C GLU A 371 16.02 -9.56 2.13
N PHE A 372 14.76 -9.63 2.58
CA PHE A 372 14.39 -10.27 3.85
C PHE A 372 13.77 -11.63 3.62
N GLY A 373 12.93 -11.77 2.62
CA GLY A 373 12.30 -13.02 2.26
C GLY A 373 11.58 -12.97 0.92
N ASN A 374 11.19 -14.12 0.42
CA ASN A 374 10.57 -14.24 -0.90
C ASN A 374 9.56 -15.40 -0.95
N GLY A 375 8.79 -15.47 -2.04
CA GLY A 375 7.87 -16.56 -2.37
C GLY A 375 6.53 -16.50 -1.65
N PHE A 376 6.13 -15.34 -1.13
CA PHE A 376 4.86 -15.15 -0.39
C PHE A 376 3.65 -14.90 -1.31
N GLY A 377 3.78 -15.06 -2.62
CA GLY A 377 2.76 -14.66 -3.57
C GLY A 377 2.58 -13.13 -3.62
N CYS A 378 1.43 -12.65 -4.10
CA CYS A 378 1.15 -11.20 -4.08
C CYS A 378 0.88 -10.75 -2.64
N ILE A 379 1.84 -10.07 -2.02
CA ILE A 379 1.68 -9.49 -0.69
C ILE A 379 0.97 -8.15 -0.85
N THR A 380 -0.02 -7.88 -0.02
CA THR A 380 -0.79 -6.61 -0.07
C THR A 380 -0.63 -5.76 1.18
N ASP A 381 -0.34 -6.36 2.32
CA ASP A 381 -0.16 -5.61 3.57
C ASP A 381 0.85 -6.28 4.51
N LEU A 382 1.53 -5.46 5.31
CA LEU A 382 2.47 -5.85 6.37
C LEU A 382 2.13 -5.11 7.66
N LYS A 383 2.06 -5.83 8.79
CA LYS A 383 1.85 -5.23 10.12
C LYS A 383 2.70 -5.93 11.17
N PHE A 384 3.18 -5.18 12.16
CA PHE A 384 3.64 -5.76 13.42
C PHE A 384 2.46 -5.89 14.37
N GLY A 385 2.24 -7.10 14.87
CA GLY A 385 1.22 -7.35 15.87
C GLY A 385 1.61 -6.88 17.27
N PRO A 386 0.65 -6.83 18.21
CA PRO A 386 0.91 -6.51 19.61
C PRO A 386 1.83 -7.53 20.30
N ASP A 387 1.94 -8.74 19.74
CA ASP A 387 2.90 -9.78 20.14
C ASP A 387 4.34 -9.53 19.62
N GLY A 388 4.53 -8.45 18.86
CA GLY A 388 5.81 -8.07 18.28
C GLY A 388 6.25 -8.89 17.07
N ASN A 389 5.40 -9.74 16.51
CA ASN A 389 5.67 -10.53 15.33
C ASN A 389 5.23 -9.81 14.05
N LEU A 390 5.86 -10.15 12.91
CA LEU A 390 5.50 -9.59 11.62
C LEU A 390 4.42 -10.47 10.97
N TYR A 391 3.31 -9.82 10.58
CA TYR A 391 2.20 -10.44 9.86
C TYR A 391 2.21 -9.97 8.40
N ILE A 392 1.91 -10.89 7.49
CA ILE A 392 2.01 -10.71 6.04
C ILE A 392 0.68 -11.15 5.42
N VAL A 393 -0.03 -10.25 4.78
CA VAL A 393 -1.24 -10.58 4.03
C VAL A 393 -0.86 -10.98 2.61
N SER A 394 -1.16 -12.22 2.22
CA SER A 394 -0.97 -12.71 0.85
C SER A 394 -2.31 -12.85 0.13
N LEU A 395 -2.54 -11.98 -0.84
CA LEU A 395 -3.74 -11.98 -1.67
C LEU A 395 -3.84 -13.23 -2.53
N SER A 396 -2.73 -13.65 -3.15
CA SER A 396 -2.72 -14.81 -4.05
C SER A 396 -2.77 -16.14 -3.32
N ASP A 397 -2.15 -16.24 -2.14
CA ASP A 397 -2.14 -17.46 -1.34
C ASP A 397 -3.37 -17.57 -0.43
N ASN A 398 -4.16 -16.51 -0.30
CA ASN A 398 -5.38 -16.46 0.52
C ASN A 398 -5.13 -16.75 2.01
N VAL A 399 -4.02 -16.27 2.55
CA VAL A 399 -3.59 -16.50 3.93
C VAL A 399 -2.99 -15.24 4.55
N ILE A 400 -2.88 -15.27 5.86
CA ILE A 400 -1.97 -14.40 6.61
C ILE A 400 -0.83 -15.28 7.10
N TYR A 401 0.40 -14.93 6.74
CA TYR A 401 1.60 -15.51 7.33
C TYR A 401 2.04 -14.72 8.55
N ARG A 402 2.75 -15.39 9.47
CA ARG A 402 3.40 -14.76 10.61
C ARG A 402 4.87 -15.17 10.66
N VAL A 403 5.74 -14.19 10.83
CA VAL A 403 7.19 -14.37 11.02
C VAL A 403 7.50 -14.21 12.50
N ILE A 404 8.09 -15.20 13.10
CA ILE A 404 8.39 -15.27 14.54
C ILE A 404 9.84 -15.68 14.79
N PRO A 405 10.48 -15.21 15.87
CA PRO A 405 11.79 -15.72 16.30
C PRO A 405 11.77 -17.23 16.55
N LYS A 406 12.92 -17.89 16.35
CA LYS A 406 13.11 -19.31 16.67
C LYS A 406 13.41 -19.52 18.13
#